data_9e4fbb639cd9ada7e1adb673402a3c8a
#
_entry.id   9e4fbb639cd9ada7e1adb673402a3c8a
#
_cell.length_a   1.000
_cell.length_b   1.000
_cell.length_c   1.000
_cell.angle_alpha   90.00
_cell.angle_beta   90.00
_cell.angle_gamma   90.00
#
_symmetry.space_group_name_H-M   'P 1'
#
loop_
_entity.id
_entity.type
_entity.pdbx_description
1 polymer ?
#
loop_
_entity_poly.entity_id
_entity_poly.type
_entity_poly.pdbx_seq_one_letter_code
_entity_poly.pdbx_strand_id
1 'polypeptide(L)'
;QAKTLTAAELRRVTDSIATRAHAARNRAMLMMTHLAGLRVGEVAQLTWTDVINAEGRVREEVRLNADQTKGRHPRTVYISPKLQKELQTYASSIKQREDSAAFFYTQKHPRRGFTPNTLAQHFLNMYRVAGIDGASSHSGRRTSATSLSSRGASIRVLMKILGHRNISTTIGYVDASDDMLRRAVELV
;
A
#
# COMPACT_ATOMS: atom_id res chain seq x y z
N GLN A 1 13.09 9.85 9.14
CA GLN A 1 12.49 8.71 8.43
C GLN A 1 11.00 8.61 8.75
N ALA A 2 10.18 8.09 7.82
CA ALA A 2 8.77 7.85 8.08
C ALA A 2 8.58 6.82 9.20
N LYS A 3 7.62 7.05 10.08
CA LYS A 3 7.29 6.14 11.18
C LYS A 3 6.82 4.77 10.67
N THR A 4 7.26 3.70 11.30
CA THR A 4 6.67 2.35 11.17
C THR A 4 5.49 2.23 12.13
N LEU A 5 4.35 1.73 11.65
CA LEU A 5 3.15 1.57 12.47
C LEU A 5 3.18 0.23 13.21
N THR A 6 2.86 0.26 14.48
CA THR A 6 2.55 -0.94 15.25
C THR A 6 1.17 -1.51 14.85
N ALA A 7 0.90 -2.76 15.21
CA ALA A 7 -0.42 -3.38 14.98
C ALA A 7 -1.56 -2.59 15.67
N ALA A 8 -1.31 -2.07 16.87
CA ALA A 8 -2.27 -1.25 17.62
C ALA A 8 -2.53 0.10 16.91
N GLU A 9 -1.48 0.75 16.42
CA GLU A 9 -1.62 2.00 15.66
C GLU A 9 -2.36 1.80 14.34
N LEU A 10 -2.04 0.73 13.58
CA LEU A 10 -2.78 0.39 12.36
C LEU A 10 -4.26 0.16 12.66
N ARG A 11 -4.59 -0.57 13.74
CA ARG A 11 -5.97 -0.79 14.18
C ARG A 11 -6.64 0.55 14.45
N ARG A 12 -6.02 1.43 15.23
CA ARG A 12 -6.55 2.76 15.55
C ARG A 12 -6.83 3.60 14.30
N VAL A 13 -5.94 3.54 13.29
CA VAL A 13 -6.19 4.21 11.99
C VAL A 13 -7.39 3.60 11.28
N THR A 14 -7.48 2.26 11.21
CA THR A 14 -8.61 1.59 10.54
C THR A 14 -9.94 1.84 11.25
N ASP A 15 -9.96 1.88 12.58
CA ASP A 15 -11.15 2.18 13.37
C ASP A 15 -11.60 3.63 13.15
N SER A 16 -10.64 4.57 13.13
CA SER A 16 -10.92 5.97 12.79
C SER A 16 -11.47 6.13 11.36
N ILE A 17 -10.97 5.37 10.40
CA ILE A 17 -11.49 5.35 9.03
C ILE A 17 -12.92 4.81 8.99
N ALA A 18 -13.23 3.75 9.73
CA ALA A 18 -14.52 3.07 9.71
C ALA A 18 -15.69 3.98 10.11
N THR A 19 -15.45 4.98 10.95
CA THR A 19 -16.48 5.93 11.42
C THR A 19 -16.67 7.14 10.49
N ARG A 20 -16.00 7.20 9.33
CA ARG A 20 -15.97 8.37 8.46
C ARG A 20 -16.50 8.07 7.05
N ALA A 21 -16.87 9.15 6.34
CA ALA A 21 -17.24 9.05 4.93
C ALA A 21 -16.14 8.38 4.10
N HIS A 22 -16.55 7.60 3.11
CA HIS A 22 -15.66 6.86 2.19
C HIS A 22 -14.75 5.82 2.89
N ALA A 23 -15.24 5.23 3.97
CA ALA A 23 -14.49 4.26 4.78
C ALA A 23 -13.87 3.14 3.94
N ALA A 24 -14.65 2.48 3.08
CA ALA A 24 -14.16 1.39 2.23
C ALA A 24 -13.01 1.83 1.30
N ARG A 25 -13.15 3.00 0.65
CA ARG A 25 -12.10 3.58 -0.19
C ARG A 25 -10.83 3.88 0.59
N ASN A 26 -10.97 4.61 1.70
CA ASN A 26 -9.83 5.06 2.51
C ASN A 26 -9.08 3.87 3.11
N ARG A 27 -9.82 2.85 3.54
CA ARG A 27 -9.27 1.61 4.05
C ARG A 27 -8.53 0.83 2.95
N ALA A 28 -9.12 0.69 1.77
CA ALA A 28 -8.49 0.02 0.64
C ALA A 28 -7.17 0.72 0.23
N MET A 29 -7.14 2.05 0.13
CA MET A 29 -5.91 2.81 -0.14
C MET A 29 -4.84 2.58 0.93
N LEU A 30 -5.21 2.63 2.21
CA LEU A 30 -4.29 2.36 3.32
C LEU A 30 -3.69 0.95 3.20
N MET A 31 -4.53 -0.06 2.94
CA MET A 31 -4.10 -1.45 2.84
C MET A 31 -3.22 -1.72 1.62
N MET A 32 -3.39 -1.00 0.50
CA MET A 32 -2.47 -1.09 -0.64
C MET A 32 -1.04 -0.71 -0.25
N THR A 33 -0.86 0.33 0.54
CA THR A 33 0.47 0.73 1.02
C THR A 33 1.01 -0.21 2.09
N HIS A 34 0.14 -0.72 2.95
CA HIS A 34 0.51 -1.51 4.13
C HIS A 34 0.73 -2.99 3.82
N LEU A 35 -0.09 -3.61 2.96
CA LEU A 35 0.00 -5.05 2.64
C LEU A 35 0.81 -5.32 1.38
N ALA A 36 0.75 -4.45 0.37
CA ALA A 36 1.46 -4.63 -0.90
C ALA A 36 2.66 -3.67 -1.08
N GLY A 37 2.91 -2.79 -0.11
CA GLY A 37 4.07 -1.90 -0.12
C GLY A 37 4.07 -0.88 -1.26
N LEU A 38 2.92 -0.51 -1.83
CA LEU A 38 2.84 0.51 -2.88
C LEU A 38 3.24 1.89 -2.35
N ARG A 39 3.82 2.70 -3.22
CA ARG A 39 3.93 4.14 -2.97
C ARG A 39 2.57 4.81 -3.15
N VAL A 40 2.31 5.85 -2.38
CA VAL A 40 1.05 6.61 -2.51
C VAL A 40 0.84 7.12 -3.93
N GLY A 41 1.92 7.56 -4.61
CA GLY A 41 1.84 7.96 -6.02
C GLY A 41 1.43 6.83 -6.97
N GLU A 42 1.87 5.59 -6.71
CA GLU A 42 1.45 4.40 -7.46
C GLU A 42 -0.03 4.09 -7.21
N VAL A 43 -0.47 4.17 -5.95
CA VAL A 43 -1.89 4.00 -5.58
C VAL A 43 -2.78 5.03 -6.26
N ALA A 44 -2.33 6.29 -6.36
CA ALA A 44 -3.08 7.37 -7.00
C ALA A 44 -3.32 7.15 -8.51
N GLN A 45 -2.43 6.41 -9.17
CA GLN A 45 -2.43 6.21 -10.62
C GLN A 45 -3.07 4.89 -11.08
N LEU A 46 -3.57 4.07 -10.15
CA LEU A 46 -4.25 2.82 -10.51
C LEU A 46 -5.54 3.12 -11.26
N THR A 47 -5.75 2.39 -12.35
CA THR A 47 -7.00 2.40 -13.11
C THR A 47 -7.89 1.23 -12.70
N TRP A 48 -9.16 1.25 -13.15
CA TRP A 48 -10.11 0.16 -12.89
C TRP A 48 -9.55 -1.18 -13.37
N THR A 49 -9.10 -1.25 -14.61
CA THR A 49 -8.58 -2.49 -15.23
C THR A 49 -7.24 -2.95 -14.70
N ASP A 50 -6.46 -2.08 -14.05
CA ASP A 50 -5.26 -2.53 -13.35
C ASP A 50 -5.61 -3.47 -12.19
N VAL A 51 -6.73 -3.20 -11.50
CA VAL A 51 -7.11 -3.89 -10.27
C VAL A 51 -8.20 -4.92 -10.48
N ILE A 52 -9.17 -4.65 -11.37
CA ILE A 52 -10.34 -5.51 -11.61
C ILE A 52 -10.18 -6.21 -12.96
N ASN A 53 -10.46 -7.50 -12.98
CA ASN A 53 -10.46 -8.29 -14.20
C ASN A 53 -11.83 -8.23 -14.94
N ALA A 54 -11.93 -8.87 -16.10
CA ALA A 54 -13.15 -8.88 -16.92
C ALA A 54 -14.36 -9.50 -16.21
N GLU A 55 -14.12 -10.39 -15.24
CA GLU A 55 -15.15 -11.04 -14.44
C GLU A 55 -15.58 -10.22 -13.21
N GLY A 56 -15.10 -8.97 -13.07
CA GLY A 56 -15.42 -8.07 -11.96
C GLY A 56 -14.73 -8.43 -10.65
N ARG A 57 -13.70 -9.26 -10.67
CA ARG A 57 -12.95 -9.70 -9.49
C ARG A 57 -11.60 -8.98 -9.40
N VAL A 58 -11.14 -8.77 -8.17
CA VAL A 58 -9.79 -8.24 -7.91
C VAL A 58 -8.74 -9.22 -8.41
N ARG A 59 -7.77 -8.72 -9.18
CA ARG A 59 -6.64 -9.49 -9.69
C ARG A 59 -5.72 -9.94 -8.55
N GLU A 60 -5.04 -11.07 -8.75
CA GLU A 60 -3.97 -11.53 -7.86
C GLU A 60 -2.66 -10.77 -8.08
N GLU A 61 -2.51 -10.19 -9.28
CA GLU A 61 -1.35 -9.40 -9.67
C GLU A 61 -1.80 -8.11 -10.34
N VAL A 62 -1.18 -7.01 -9.95
CA VAL A 62 -1.32 -5.70 -10.58
C VAL A 62 0.00 -5.35 -11.27
N ARG A 63 -0.06 -5.12 -12.58
CA ARG A 63 1.10 -4.69 -13.37
C ARG A 63 1.13 -3.19 -13.45
N LEU A 64 2.08 -2.57 -12.78
CA LEU A 64 2.34 -1.14 -12.89
C LEU A 64 3.20 -0.90 -14.13
N ASN A 65 2.74 -0.04 -15.03
CA ASN A 65 3.52 0.39 -16.18
C ASN A 65 4.58 1.46 -15.79
N ALA A 66 5.42 1.85 -16.74
CA ALA A 66 6.51 2.80 -16.49
C ALA A 66 6.00 4.15 -15.96
N ASP A 67 4.87 4.64 -16.48
CA ASP A 67 4.35 5.96 -16.12
C ASP A 67 3.72 5.98 -14.73
N GLN A 68 3.27 4.83 -14.23
CA GLN A 68 2.71 4.67 -12.89
C GLN A 68 3.78 4.56 -11.79
N THR A 69 5.06 4.42 -12.15
CA THR A 69 6.13 4.19 -11.18
C THR A 69 7.11 5.36 -11.09
N LYS A 70 7.56 5.68 -9.87
CA LYS A 70 8.66 6.62 -9.69
C LYS A 70 9.96 6.03 -10.26
N GLY A 71 10.50 6.61 -11.31
CA GLY A 71 11.70 6.11 -11.99
C GLY A 71 11.40 5.33 -13.26
N ARG A 72 10.14 5.30 -13.70
CA ARG A 72 9.69 4.78 -15.00
C ARG A 72 10.10 3.33 -15.29
N HIS A 73 10.04 2.46 -14.27
CA HIS A 73 10.29 1.04 -14.42
C HIS A 73 9.03 0.24 -14.10
N PRO A 74 8.50 -0.52 -15.06
CA PRO A 74 7.35 -1.38 -14.82
C PRO A 74 7.69 -2.45 -13.78
N ARG A 75 6.69 -2.80 -12.95
CA ARG A 75 6.81 -3.88 -11.97
C ARG A 75 5.47 -4.54 -11.70
N THR A 76 5.51 -5.78 -11.26
CA THR A 76 4.33 -6.50 -10.79
C THR A 76 4.21 -6.37 -9.27
N VAL A 77 2.98 -6.14 -8.81
CA VAL A 77 2.59 -6.08 -7.39
C VAL A 77 1.68 -7.27 -7.12
N TYR A 78 2.04 -8.10 -6.16
CA TYR A 78 1.24 -9.26 -5.76
C TYR A 78 0.21 -8.84 -4.72
N ILE A 79 -1.04 -9.28 -4.93
CA ILE A 79 -2.18 -8.93 -4.08
C ILE A 79 -2.56 -10.16 -3.25
N SER A 80 -2.28 -10.09 -1.95
CA SER A 80 -2.63 -11.17 -1.03
C SER A 80 -4.15 -11.34 -0.90
N PRO A 81 -4.67 -12.52 -0.53
CA PRO A 81 -6.11 -12.75 -0.32
C PRO A 81 -6.75 -11.75 0.65
N LYS A 82 -6.02 -11.34 1.68
CA LYS A 82 -6.46 -10.31 2.61
C LYS A 82 -6.65 -8.96 1.91
N LEU A 83 -5.71 -8.56 1.06
CA LEU A 83 -5.81 -7.30 0.32
C LEU A 83 -6.89 -7.39 -0.78
N GLN A 84 -7.03 -8.54 -1.46
CA GLN A 84 -8.11 -8.76 -2.41
C GLN A 84 -9.49 -8.51 -1.80
N LYS A 85 -9.73 -9.02 -0.57
CA LYS A 85 -10.98 -8.78 0.16
C LYS A 85 -11.24 -7.30 0.42
N GLU A 86 -10.24 -6.55 0.85
CA GLU A 86 -10.36 -5.11 1.11
C GLU A 86 -10.68 -4.33 -0.19
N LEU A 87 -9.99 -4.66 -1.28
CA LEU A 87 -10.21 -4.03 -2.58
C LEU A 87 -11.57 -4.41 -3.17
N GLN A 88 -12.00 -5.67 -3.05
CA GLN A 88 -13.30 -6.13 -3.51
C GLN A 88 -14.44 -5.46 -2.74
N THR A 89 -14.30 -5.28 -1.42
CA THR A 89 -15.27 -4.54 -0.61
C THR A 89 -15.44 -3.10 -1.13
N TYR A 90 -14.34 -2.43 -1.46
CA TYR A 90 -14.41 -1.11 -2.06
C TYR A 90 -15.03 -1.15 -3.47
N ALA A 91 -14.55 -2.03 -4.35
CA ALA A 91 -15.05 -2.14 -5.72
C ALA A 91 -16.56 -2.42 -5.76
N SER A 92 -17.06 -3.27 -4.86
CA SER A 92 -18.49 -3.59 -4.76
C SER A 92 -19.34 -2.43 -4.22
N SER A 93 -18.71 -1.45 -3.55
CA SER A 93 -19.41 -0.26 -3.02
C SER A 93 -19.61 0.85 -4.03
N ILE A 94 -19.05 0.71 -5.24
CA ILE A 94 -19.15 1.70 -6.31
C ILE A 94 -19.67 1.06 -7.58
N LYS A 95 -20.29 1.86 -8.46
CA LYS A 95 -20.69 1.39 -9.80
C LYS A 95 -19.44 1.09 -10.63
N GLN A 96 -19.51 0.03 -11.43
CA GLN A 96 -18.47 -0.32 -12.41
C GLN A 96 -18.11 0.93 -13.26
N ARG A 97 -16.84 1.10 -13.54
CA ARG A 97 -16.29 2.25 -14.23
C ARG A 97 -15.68 1.88 -15.57
N GLU A 98 -15.48 2.88 -16.40
CA GLU A 98 -14.71 2.75 -17.62
C GLU A 98 -13.29 2.23 -17.31
N ASP A 99 -12.73 1.45 -18.22
CA ASP A 99 -11.44 0.76 -18.06
C ASP A 99 -10.28 1.68 -17.64
N SER A 100 -10.21 2.86 -18.22
CA SER A 100 -9.19 3.88 -17.94
C SER A 100 -9.51 4.77 -16.74
N ALA A 101 -10.70 4.63 -16.12
CA ALA A 101 -11.07 5.44 -14.97
C ALA A 101 -10.18 5.13 -13.77
N ALA A 102 -9.85 6.16 -12.99
CA ALA A 102 -9.11 5.98 -11.76
C ALA A 102 -9.80 5.00 -10.83
N PHE A 103 -9.06 4.03 -10.29
CA PHE A 103 -9.61 3.08 -9.33
C PHE A 103 -10.03 3.79 -8.04
N PHE A 104 -9.19 4.69 -7.53
CA PHE A 104 -9.51 5.55 -6.38
C PHE A 104 -9.79 6.98 -6.83
N TYR A 105 -11.02 7.43 -6.70
CA TYR A 105 -11.45 8.77 -7.11
C TYR A 105 -11.65 9.71 -5.92
N THR A 106 -11.60 11.02 -6.20
CA THR A 106 -11.82 12.06 -5.20
C THR A 106 -13.31 12.31 -4.97
N GLN A 107 -13.67 12.88 -3.80
CA GLN A 107 -15.04 13.28 -3.51
C GLN A 107 -15.57 14.38 -4.43
N LYS A 108 -14.70 15.34 -4.77
CA LYS A 108 -15.09 16.52 -5.55
C LYS A 108 -15.35 16.21 -7.02
N HIS A 109 -14.69 15.16 -7.54
CA HIS A 109 -14.75 14.81 -8.94
C HIS A 109 -14.75 13.26 -9.09
N PRO A 110 -15.93 12.63 -9.12
CA PRO A 110 -16.05 11.18 -9.19
C PRO A 110 -15.47 10.56 -10.48
N ARG A 111 -15.05 11.37 -11.44
CA ARG A 111 -14.34 10.93 -12.66
C ARG A 111 -12.83 11.18 -12.60
N ARG A 112 -12.31 11.83 -11.56
CA ARG A 112 -10.88 12.13 -11.42
C ARG A 112 -10.30 11.39 -10.22
N GLY A 113 -9.18 10.72 -10.45
CA GLY A 113 -8.35 10.15 -9.41
C GLY A 113 -7.66 11.22 -8.54
N PHE A 114 -7.06 10.78 -7.48
CA PHE A 114 -6.15 11.61 -6.71
C PHE A 114 -4.89 11.92 -7.52
N THR A 115 -4.34 13.11 -7.35
CA THR A 115 -2.93 13.31 -7.70
C THR A 115 -2.04 12.69 -6.61
N PRO A 116 -0.77 12.34 -6.91
CA PRO A 116 0.15 11.84 -5.90
C PRO A 116 0.26 12.74 -4.66
N ASN A 117 0.27 14.05 -4.87
CA ASN A 117 0.36 15.03 -3.78
C ASN A 117 -0.93 15.10 -2.95
N THR A 118 -2.09 15.16 -3.59
CA THR A 118 -3.37 15.20 -2.86
C THR A 118 -3.60 13.91 -2.07
N LEU A 119 -3.18 12.75 -2.60
CA LEU A 119 -3.29 11.50 -1.88
C LEU A 119 -2.29 11.45 -0.70
N ALA A 120 -1.09 11.98 -0.85
CA ALA A 120 -0.12 12.06 0.25
C ALA A 120 -0.67 12.93 1.40
N GLN A 121 -1.29 14.07 1.10
CA GLN A 121 -1.96 14.91 2.10
C GLN A 121 -3.16 14.20 2.75
N HIS A 122 -3.91 13.43 1.97
CA HIS A 122 -5.02 12.65 2.49
C HIS A 122 -4.54 11.57 3.49
N PHE A 123 -3.45 10.87 3.20
CA PHE A 123 -2.82 9.93 4.13
C PHE A 123 -2.35 10.61 5.41
N LEU A 124 -1.66 11.74 5.29
CA LEU A 124 -1.22 12.52 6.45
C LEU A 124 -2.40 12.90 7.34
N ASN A 125 -3.51 13.35 6.74
CA ASN A 125 -4.73 13.67 7.48
C ASN A 125 -5.35 12.44 8.16
N MET A 126 -5.41 11.29 7.50
CA MET A 126 -5.91 10.05 8.11
C MET A 126 -5.11 9.66 9.35
N TYR A 127 -3.78 9.73 9.29
CA TYR A 127 -2.91 9.45 10.45
C TYR A 127 -3.10 10.47 11.57
N ARG A 128 -3.11 11.76 11.23
CA ARG A 128 -3.30 12.85 12.22
C ARG A 128 -4.62 12.70 12.98
N VAL A 129 -5.70 12.43 12.25
CA VAL A 129 -7.03 12.26 12.84
C VAL A 129 -7.13 11.02 13.73
N ALA A 130 -6.36 9.98 13.42
CA ALA A 130 -6.23 8.79 14.26
C ALA A 130 -5.26 8.98 15.45
N GLY A 131 -4.67 10.18 15.61
CA GLY A 131 -3.70 10.47 16.67
C GLY A 131 -2.38 9.71 16.49
N ILE A 132 -1.93 9.52 15.25
CA ILE A 132 -0.65 8.87 14.95
C ILE A 132 0.38 9.92 14.54
N ASP A 133 1.16 10.37 15.50
CA ASP A 133 2.22 11.34 15.27
C ASP A 133 3.42 10.73 14.55
N GLY A 134 4.09 11.53 13.71
CA GLY A 134 5.26 11.13 12.93
C GLY A 134 4.97 10.20 11.74
N ALA A 135 3.71 9.83 11.52
CA ALA A 135 3.33 9.05 10.35
C ALA A 135 3.19 9.94 9.10
N SER A 136 3.51 9.37 7.95
CA SER A 136 3.45 10.04 6.65
C SER A 136 2.92 9.09 5.56
N SER A 137 2.80 9.58 4.34
CA SER A 137 2.44 8.78 3.17
C SER A 137 3.36 7.57 2.91
N HIS A 138 4.56 7.55 3.48
CA HIS A 138 5.50 6.44 3.39
C HIS A 138 5.39 5.42 4.52
N SER A 139 4.63 5.70 5.57
CA SER A 139 4.55 4.86 6.78
C SER A 139 3.97 3.47 6.50
N GLY A 140 2.92 3.37 5.68
CA GLY A 140 2.35 2.07 5.30
C GLY A 140 3.36 1.18 4.59
N ARG A 141 4.03 1.71 3.58
CA ARG A 141 5.08 1.00 2.82
C ARG A 141 6.27 0.62 3.69
N ARG A 142 6.71 1.52 4.59
CA ARG A 142 7.79 1.21 5.54
C ARG A 142 7.37 0.06 6.47
N THR A 143 6.18 0.11 7.02
CA THR A 143 5.64 -0.95 7.87
C THR A 143 5.58 -2.29 7.14
N SER A 144 5.14 -2.30 5.87
CA SER A 144 5.16 -3.50 5.02
C SER A 144 6.58 -4.08 4.89
N ALA A 145 7.54 -3.24 4.54
CA ALA A 145 8.94 -3.66 4.36
C ALA A 145 9.55 -4.23 5.65
N THR A 146 9.39 -3.52 6.77
CA THR A 146 9.90 -3.95 8.08
C THR A 146 9.23 -5.26 8.53
N SER A 147 7.91 -5.38 8.34
CA SER A 147 7.17 -6.61 8.69
C SER A 147 7.61 -7.81 7.86
N LEU A 148 7.86 -7.64 6.56
CA LEU A 148 8.37 -8.71 5.71
C LEU A 148 9.80 -9.11 6.10
N SER A 149 10.65 -8.12 6.39
CA SER A 149 12.02 -8.36 6.86
C SER A 149 12.02 -9.16 8.17
N SER A 150 11.25 -8.74 9.18
CA SER A 150 11.17 -9.44 10.47
C SER A 150 10.63 -10.87 10.37
N ARG A 151 9.92 -11.20 9.29
CA ARG A 151 9.43 -12.56 8.98
C ARG A 151 10.41 -13.38 8.16
N GLY A 152 11.63 -12.88 7.91
CA GLY A 152 12.68 -13.62 7.21
C GLY A 152 12.68 -13.46 5.68
N ALA A 153 11.92 -12.52 5.11
CA ALA A 153 12.02 -12.24 3.69
C ALA A 153 13.42 -11.74 3.34
N SER A 154 14.06 -12.39 2.35
CA SER A 154 15.40 -11.98 1.93
C SER A 154 15.39 -10.56 1.34
N ILE A 155 16.54 -9.88 1.44
CA ILE A 155 16.68 -8.51 0.92
C ILE A 155 16.36 -8.43 -0.59
N ARG A 156 16.66 -9.47 -1.36
CA ARG A 156 16.32 -9.55 -2.79
C ARG A 156 14.80 -9.60 -3.02
N VAL A 157 14.08 -10.35 -2.18
CA VAL A 157 12.62 -10.43 -2.23
C VAL A 157 12.03 -9.07 -1.88
N LEU A 158 12.51 -8.41 -0.82
CA LEU A 158 12.10 -7.07 -0.43
C LEU A 158 12.34 -6.06 -1.55
N MET A 159 13.51 -6.08 -2.18
CA MET A 159 13.83 -5.21 -3.32
C MET A 159 12.81 -5.37 -4.46
N LYS A 160 12.47 -6.61 -4.82
CA LYS A 160 11.49 -6.89 -5.89
C LYS A 160 10.09 -6.42 -5.52
N ILE A 161 9.60 -6.74 -4.31
CA ILE A 161 8.28 -6.32 -3.82
C ILE A 161 8.17 -4.80 -3.81
N LEU A 162 9.21 -4.13 -3.31
CA LEU A 162 9.22 -2.67 -3.20
C LEU A 162 9.58 -1.97 -4.53
N GLY A 163 10.08 -2.67 -5.53
CA GLY A 163 10.57 -2.07 -6.77
C GLY A 163 11.74 -1.13 -6.52
N HIS A 164 12.71 -1.54 -5.69
CA HIS A 164 13.95 -0.83 -5.48
C HIS A 164 15.03 -1.36 -6.42
N ARG A 165 15.74 -0.46 -7.09
CA ARG A 165 16.89 -0.82 -7.96
C ARG A 165 18.19 -0.91 -7.19
N ASN A 166 18.31 -0.09 -6.13
CA ASN A 166 19.49 -0.06 -5.30
C ASN A 166 19.22 -0.73 -3.96
N ILE A 167 20.11 -1.64 -3.57
CA ILE A 167 20.05 -2.37 -2.32
C ILE A 167 20.10 -1.43 -1.10
N SER A 168 20.88 -0.35 -1.17
CA SER A 168 21.00 0.64 -0.10
C SER A 168 19.65 1.28 0.27
N THR A 169 18.74 1.42 -0.70
CA THR A 169 17.38 1.89 -0.43
C THR A 169 16.57 0.88 0.39
N THR A 170 16.84 -0.42 0.24
CA THR A 170 16.14 -1.48 0.96
C THR A 170 16.75 -1.72 2.34
N ILE A 171 18.06 -1.62 2.46
CA ILE A 171 18.77 -1.77 3.75
C ILE A 171 18.20 -0.84 4.83
N GLY A 172 17.82 0.39 4.48
CA GLY A 172 17.19 1.32 5.43
C GLY A 172 15.84 0.86 6.02
N TYR A 173 15.29 -0.29 5.56
CA TYR A 173 14.09 -0.92 6.12
C TYR A 173 14.40 -2.24 6.84
N VAL A 174 15.64 -2.70 6.80
CA VAL A 174 16.09 -4.00 7.33
C VAL A 174 16.96 -3.73 8.55
N ASP A 175 16.35 -3.79 9.73
CA ASP A 175 17.10 -3.82 10.98
C ASP A 175 17.20 -5.29 11.42
N ALA A 176 18.42 -5.79 11.61
CA ALA A 176 18.63 -7.11 12.19
C ALA A 176 18.35 -7.02 13.71
N SER A 177 17.22 -7.55 14.15
CA SER A 177 16.95 -7.70 15.58
C SER A 177 17.69 -8.91 16.16
N ASP A 178 17.97 -8.90 17.46
CA ASP A 178 18.58 -10.04 18.16
C ASP A 178 17.77 -11.34 17.96
N ASP A 179 16.44 -11.22 17.88
CA ASP A 179 15.55 -12.36 17.62
C ASP A 179 15.77 -12.93 16.19
N MET A 180 16.01 -12.09 15.21
CA MET A 180 16.34 -12.54 13.85
C MET A 180 17.71 -13.23 13.81
N LEU A 181 18.70 -12.72 14.57
CA LEU A 181 20.02 -13.34 14.67
C LEU A 181 19.94 -14.72 15.34
N ARG A 182 19.19 -14.85 16.43
CA ARG A 182 18.96 -16.15 17.11
C ARG A 182 18.33 -17.16 16.17
N ARG A 183 17.24 -16.80 15.51
CA ARG A 183 16.57 -17.70 14.53
C ARG A 183 17.47 -18.10 13.37
N ALA A 184 18.32 -17.18 12.90
CA ALA A 184 19.23 -17.50 11.80
C ALA A 184 20.28 -18.55 12.20
N VAL A 185 20.77 -18.52 13.43
CA VAL A 185 21.71 -19.53 13.97
C VAL A 185 21.04 -20.88 14.19
N GLU A 186 19.74 -20.94 14.48
CA GLU A 186 18.97 -22.18 14.62
C GLU A 186 18.76 -22.94 13.29
N LEU A 187 19.04 -22.29 12.15
CA LEU A 187 18.88 -22.89 10.81
C LEU A 187 20.13 -23.70 10.36
N VAL A 188 21.21 -23.68 11.14
CA VAL A 188 22.48 -24.39 10.89
C VAL A 188 22.58 -25.63 11.78
#